data_5ac9ba3d37f2eabb4b7ba235e1793d0c
#
_entry.id   5ac9ba3d37f2eabb4b7ba235e1793d0c
#
_cell.length_a   1.000
_cell.length_b   1.000
_cell.length_c   1.000
_cell.angle_alpha   90.00
_cell.angle_beta   90.00
_cell.angle_gamma   90.00
#
_symmetry.space_group_name_H-M   'P 1'
#
loop_
_entity.id
_entity.type
_entity.pdbx_description
1 polymer ?
#
loop_
_entity_poly.entity_id
_entity_poly.type
_entity_poly.pdbx_seq_one_letter_code
_entity_poly.pdbx_strand_id
1 'polypeptide(L)'
;MAEQVLDSMDIERERGITIKAQSVSLDYVSEDGSEYQLNFIDTPGHVDFSYEVSRSLAACEGALLVVDAAQGVEAQSVANCITAIDQNLEVLPVLNKIDLGSADVDLVANEIEDVIGIDASDAALVSAKTGLGVDLLLEKLVKVIPPPEGDPELPLQALIIDSWFDNYVGVVSLVRIVNGTLKKKSKIHVMSTGRSFEVDRVGCFTPKMIDKDELKTGEVGFVIAGIKEIDGAPVGDTLTTTSAPCEKPLPGFKQVQPRVFAGLFPVSSDDYEGFREALQKLRLNDAALNFEPETSAALGFGFRCGFLGMLHLEIVQERLEREYNLDLITTAPTVVFEITNKKNETIFVDNPAKLPPVNDIEELREPIILASILVPQDHVGSVIKLCIEKRGVQKNIRYLGNQVSLDYEMPLAEVVMDFFDRLKSVSRGFASYDYQFLRFQVAPLVRVDILINGERVDALSLIMHKESSLYRGREIVEKMRKLIPRQMFDVAIQAAIGSQIIARSTVKALRKNVTAKCYGGDVTPVSYTHLTLQTILLV
;
A
#
# COMPACT_ATOMS: atom_id res chain seq x y z
N MET A 1 9.09 21.29 19.36
CA MET A 1 8.80 21.24 17.91
C MET A 1 7.42 20.64 17.73
N ALA A 2 6.70 21.01 16.69
CA ALA A 2 5.45 20.30 16.36
C ALA A 2 5.83 18.88 15.92
N GLU A 3 5.10 17.88 16.39
CA GLU A 3 5.28 16.48 15.98
C GLU A 3 4.73 16.31 14.55
N GLN A 4 5.32 15.44 13.75
CA GLN A 4 4.86 15.05 12.40
C GLN A 4 4.65 16.23 11.44
N VAL A 5 5.64 17.14 11.34
CA VAL A 5 5.53 18.37 10.53
C VAL A 5 5.38 18.09 9.03
N LEU A 6 5.96 17.00 8.54
CA LEU A 6 5.90 16.59 7.13
C LEU A 6 4.66 15.79 6.79
N ASP A 7 4.02 15.10 7.75
CA ASP A 7 2.81 14.34 7.52
C ASP A 7 1.65 15.29 7.18
N SER A 8 1.31 15.39 5.90
CA SER A 8 0.34 16.35 5.39
C SER A 8 -1.11 15.90 5.54
N MET A 9 -1.34 14.58 5.59
CA MET A 9 -2.67 14.01 5.72
C MET A 9 -3.08 13.82 7.19
N ASP A 10 -4.35 14.07 7.52
CA ASP A 10 -4.87 13.83 8.87
C ASP A 10 -4.76 12.35 9.26
N ILE A 11 -4.96 11.46 8.29
CA ILE A 11 -4.80 10.00 8.44
C ILE A 11 -3.39 9.59 8.87
N GLU A 12 -2.34 10.24 8.34
CA GLU A 12 -0.95 9.99 8.73
C GLU A 12 -0.74 10.34 10.21
N ARG A 13 -1.23 11.50 10.62
CA ARG A 13 -1.12 11.98 12.01
C ARG A 13 -1.91 11.14 13.00
N GLU A 14 -3.12 10.71 12.62
CA GLU A 14 -3.97 9.86 13.47
C GLU A 14 -3.39 8.47 13.67
N ARG A 15 -2.84 7.88 12.61
CA ARG A 15 -2.26 6.53 12.63
C ARG A 15 -0.80 6.51 13.08
N GLY A 16 -0.13 7.67 13.10
CA GLY A 16 1.30 7.79 13.43
C GLY A 16 2.21 7.09 12.42
N ILE A 17 1.82 7.07 11.15
CA ILE A 17 2.59 6.46 10.06
C ILE A 17 2.65 7.40 8.86
N THR A 18 3.80 7.48 8.21
CA THR A 18 3.92 8.15 6.91
C THR A 18 3.35 7.25 5.82
N ILE A 19 2.45 7.78 5.01
CA ILE A 19 1.80 7.08 3.90
C ILE A 19 2.42 7.52 2.58
N LYS A 20 2.62 8.83 2.43
CA LYS A 20 3.11 9.47 1.21
C LYS A 20 4.47 10.09 1.44
N ALA A 21 5.38 9.88 0.49
CA ALA A 21 6.69 10.53 0.53
C ALA A 21 6.56 12.06 0.46
N GLN A 22 7.25 12.76 1.35
CA GLN A 22 7.25 14.23 1.43
C GLN A 22 8.67 14.77 1.24
N SER A 23 8.82 15.80 0.42
CA SER A 23 10.12 16.44 0.21
C SER A 23 10.22 17.74 0.98
N VAL A 24 11.42 18.01 1.50
CA VAL A 24 11.75 19.30 2.13
C VAL A 24 13.17 19.72 1.75
N SER A 25 13.33 20.99 1.39
CA SER A 25 14.62 21.61 1.09
C SER A 25 15.05 22.47 2.25
N LEU A 26 16.30 22.31 2.70
CA LEU A 26 16.92 23.06 3.80
C LEU A 26 18.22 23.66 3.32
N ASP A 27 18.45 24.92 3.65
CA ASP A 27 19.77 25.57 3.49
C ASP A 27 20.60 25.28 4.75
N TYR A 28 21.79 24.76 4.56
CA TYR A 28 22.69 24.36 5.64
C TYR A 28 24.07 24.96 5.44
N VAL A 29 24.62 25.53 6.49
CA VAL A 29 26.00 26.03 6.52
C VAL A 29 26.84 25.12 7.39
N SER A 30 27.80 24.40 6.77
CA SER A 30 28.73 23.51 7.47
C SER A 30 29.70 24.25 8.37
N GLU A 31 30.33 23.55 9.30
CA GLU A 31 31.35 24.09 10.23
C GLU A 31 32.51 24.73 9.49
N ASP A 32 32.85 24.31 8.28
CA ASP A 32 33.89 24.89 7.43
C ASP A 32 33.44 26.19 6.71
N GLY A 33 32.18 26.57 6.87
CA GLY A 33 31.58 27.76 6.24
C GLY A 33 31.05 27.51 4.82
N SER A 34 31.07 26.28 4.31
CA SER A 34 30.49 25.94 3.03
C SER A 34 28.96 25.92 3.13
N GLU A 35 28.29 26.45 2.10
CA GLU A 35 26.82 26.47 2.01
C GLU A 35 26.33 25.30 1.19
N TYR A 36 25.32 24.55 1.72
CA TYR A 36 24.70 23.42 1.10
C TYR A 36 23.20 23.61 1.03
N GLN A 37 22.59 23.14 -0.05
CA GLN A 37 21.14 22.91 -0.10
C GLN A 37 20.89 21.40 0.04
N LEU A 38 20.26 21.00 1.14
CA LEU A 38 19.91 19.62 1.45
C LEU A 38 18.45 19.39 1.08
N ASN A 39 18.20 18.39 0.22
CA ASN A 39 16.86 17.99 -0.14
C ASN A 39 16.56 16.64 0.51
N PHE A 40 15.70 16.63 1.53
CA PHE A 40 15.26 15.41 2.18
C PHE A 40 13.95 14.93 1.58
N ILE A 41 13.81 13.63 1.45
CA ILE A 41 12.54 12.97 1.13
C ILE A 41 12.24 12.01 2.28
N ASP A 42 11.20 12.32 3.06
CA ASP A 42 10.68 11.42 4.08
C ASP A 42 9.85 10.33 3.42
N THR A 43 10.08 9.07 3.78
CA THR A 43 9.50 7.90 3.10
C THR A 43 8.72 7.02 4.06
N PRO A 44 7.62 6.38 3.58
CA PRO A 44 6.90 5.40 4.40
C PRO A 44 7.78 4.21 4.79
N GLY A 45 7.58 3.68 6.00
CA GLY A 45 8.27 2.46 6.46
C GLY A 45 7.55 1.16 6.12
N HIS A 46 6.22 1.19 5.86
CA HIS A 46 5.40 -0.01 5.75
C HIS A 46 5.53 -0.70 4.37
N VAL A 47 5.51 -2.04 4.36
CA VAL A 47 5.68 -2.87 3.16
C VAL A 47 4.70 -2.53 2.03
N ASP A 48 3.46 -2.19 2.34
CA ASP A 48 2.43 -1.82 1.35
C ASP A 48 2.79 -0.55 0.56
N PHE A 49 3.75 0.25 1.06
CA PHE A 49 4.23 1.47 0.43
C PHE A 49 5.67 1.38 -0.09
N SER A 50 6.21 0.17 -0.21
CA SER A 50 7.59 -0.05 -0.70
C SER A 50 7.85 0.57 -2.09
N TYR A 51 6.82 0.73 -2.91
CA TYR A 51 6.93 1.42 -4.20
C TYR A 51 7.20 2.93 -4.05
N GLU A 52 6.64 3.60 -3.03
CA GLU A 52 6.92 5.01 -2.72
C GLU A 52 8.37 5.15 -2.28
N VAL A 53 8.85 4.21 -1.44
CA VAL A 53 10.27 4.16 -1.03
C VAL A 53 11.18 4.02 -2.26
N SER A 54 10.91 3.05 -3.13
CA SER A 54 11.73 2.80 -4.32
C SER A 54 11.80 4.01 -5.26
N ARG A 55 10.69 4.75 -5.43
CA ARG A 55 10.65 5.97 -6.24
C ARG A 55 11.43 7.12 -5.60
N SER A 56 11.26 7.29 -4.31
CA SER A 56 11.96 8.33 -3.55
C SER A 56 13.47 8.10 -3.59
N LEU A 57 13.91 6.87 -3.40
CA LEU A 57 15.32 6.50 -3.48
C LEU A 57 15.91 6.77 -4.88
N ALA A 58 15.15 6.52 -5.96
CA ALA A 58 15.59 6.83 -7.32
C ALA A 58 15.82 8.34 -7.58
N ALA A 59 15.37 9.19 -6.68
CA ALA A 59 15.56 10.64 -6.74
C ALA A 59 16.66 11.12 -5.79
N CYS A 60 17.39 10.24 -5.11
CA CYS A 60 18.37 10.57 -4.08
C CYS A 60 19.77 10.08 -4.47
N GLU A 61 20.79 10.68 -3.86
CA GLU A 61 22.21 10.27 -3.93
C GLU A 61 22.59 9.35 -2.77
N GLY A 62 21.81 9.39 -1.69
CA GLY A 62 22.03 8.56 -0.51
C GLY A 62 20.79 8.39 0.33
N ALA A 63 20.87 7.52 1.32
CA ALA A 63 19.78 7.21 2.23
C ALA A 63 20.23 7.23 3.68
N LEU A 64 19.41 7.79 4.56
CA LEU A 64 19.58 7.66 6.00
C LEU A 64 18.80 6.42 6.46
N LEU A 65 19.51 5.40 6.94
CA LEU A 65 18.90 4.24 7.59
C LEU A 65 18.64 4.57 9.05
N VAL A 66 17.43 5.05 9.36
CA VAL A 66 17.06 5.46 10.73
C VAL A 66 16.50 4.25 11.48
N VAL A 67 17.21 3.82 12.53
CA VAL A 67 16.84 2.69 13.39
C VAL A 67 16.56 3.18 14.79
N ASP A 68 15.51 2.66 15.41
CA ASP A 68 15.16 2.94 16.81
C ASP A 68 16.13 2.19 17.75
N ALA A 69 16.93 2.94 18.52
CA ALA A 69 17.92 2.36 19.43
C ALA A 69 17.31 1.56 20.59
N ALA A 70 15.98 1.63 20.81
CA ALA A 70 15.28 0.87 21.83
C ALA A 70 14.56 -0.38 21.28
N GLN A 71 14.22 -0.39 19.99
CA GLN A 71 13.51 -1.51 19.35
C GLN A 71 14.43 -2.40 18.49
N GLY A 72 15.52 -1.84 17.99
CA GLY A 72 16.46 -2.54 17.10
C GLY A 72 16.01 -2.60 15.64
N VAL A 73 16.64 -3.51 14.87
CA VAL A 73 16.41 -3.66 13.45
C VAL A 73 15.08 -4.38 13.19
N GLU A 74 14.27 -3.82 12.28
CA GLU A 74 13.04 -4.44 11.80
C GLU A 74 13.18 -4.98 10.36
N ALA A 75 12.33 -5.95 9.97
CA ALA A 75 12.33 -6.53 8.63
C ALA A 75 12.18 -5.47 7.52
N GLN A 76 11.40 -4.43 7.79
CA GLN A 76 11.18 -3.31 6.86
C GLN A 76 12.44 -2.45 6.70
N SER A 77 13.20 -2.22 7.77
CA SER A 77 14.50 -1.52 7.71
C SER A 77 15.49 -2.28 6.81
N VAL A 78 15.51 -3.62 6.93
CA VAL A 78 16.33 -4.49 6.09
C VAL A 78 15.92 -4.38 4.61
N ALA A 79 14.63 -4.52 4.32
CA ALA A 79 14.11 -4.50 2.95
C ALA A 79 14.36 -3.13 2.27
N ASN A 80 14.12 -2.03 2.99
CA ASN A 80 14.34 -0.68 2.47
C ASN A 80 15.82 -0.38 2.26
N CYS A 81 16.69 -0.85 3.18
CA CYS A 81 18.14 -0.71 3.04
C CYS A 81 18.68 -1.49 1.82
N ILE A 82 18.24 -2.72 1.62
CA ILE A 82 18.60 -3.52 0.43
C ILE A 82 18.14 -2.79 -0.84
N THR A 83 16.93 -2.21 -0.84
CA THR A 83 16.44 -1.44 -1.99
C THR A 83 17.31 -0.21 -2.29
N ALA A 84 17.86 0.46 -1.26
CA ALA A 84 18.79 1.57 -1.45
C ALA A 84 20.14 1.08 -2.03
N ILE A 85 20.68 0.00 -1.49
CA ILE A 85 21.94 -0.61 -1.96
C ILE A 85 21.80 -1.08 -3.42
N ASP A 86 20.69 -1.72 -3.79
CA ASP A 86 20.40 -2.17 -5.16
C ASP A 86 20.33 -1.02 -6.18
N GLN A 87 20.06 0.20 -5.70
CA GLN A 87 20.09 1.43 -6.49
C GLN A 87 21.44 2.15 -6.44
N ASN A 88 22.46 1.54 -5.84
CA ASN A 88 23.81 2.08 -5.65
C ASN A 88 23.85 3.38 -4.84
N LEU A 89 22.95 3.55 -3.89
CA LEU A 89 22.94 4.69 -2.99
C LEU A 89 23.91 4.47 -1.82
N GLU A 90 24.56 5.57 -1.39
CA GLU A 90 25.30 5.58 -0.14
C GLU A 90 24.33 5.52 1.05
N VAL A 91 24.54 4.58 1.97
CA VAL A 91 23.65 4.39 3.13
C VAL A 91 24.38 4.80 4.40
N LEU A 92 23.82 5.79 5.10
CA LEU A 92 24.31 6.29 6.39
C LEU A 92 23.43 5.76 7.53
N PRO A 93 23.95 4.85 8.41
CA PRO A 93 23.22 4.38 9.58
C PRO A 93 23.03 5.50 10.62
N VAL A 94 21.79 5.59 11.14
CA VAL A 94 21.41 6.58 12.16
C VAL A 94 20.63 5.87 13.27
N LEU A 95 21.14 5.90 14.49
CA LEU A 95 20.48 5.38 15.68
C LEU A 95 19.71 6.50 16.37
N ASN A 96 18.38 6.42 16.28
CA ASN A 96 17.47 7.42 16.85
C ASN A 96 16.92 6.99 18.20
N LYS A 97 16.35 7.95 18.93
CA LYS A 97 15.77 7.79 20.26
C LYS A 97 16.80 7.40 21.33
N ILE A 98 18.03 7.84 21.21
CA ILE A 98 19.09 7.59 22.22
C ILE A 98 18.81 8.21 23.59
N ASP A 99 17.81 9.10 23.69
CA ASP A 99 17.32 9.71 24.92
C ASP A 99 16.48 8.75 25.78
N LEU A 100 16.05 7.62 25.24
CA LEU A 100 15.27 6.63 25.99
C LEU A 100 16.15 5.79 26.89
N GLY A 101 15.71 5.55 28.12
CA GLY A 101 16.43 4.68 29.07
C GLY A 101 16.54 3.20 28.68
N SER A 102 15.78 2.78 27.66
CA SER A 102 15.81 1.43 27.06
C SER A 102 16.69 1.35 25.81
N ALA A 103 17.28 2.47 25.36
CA ALA A 103 18.14 2.49 24.19
C ALA A 103 19.46 1.75 24.46
N ASP A 104 19.83 0.84 23.57
CA ASP A 104 21.08 0.10 23.59
C ASP A 104 21.79 0.27 22.24
N VAL A 105 22.62 1.29 22.16
CA VAL A 105 23.32 1.70 20.94
C VAL A 105 24.25 0.62 20.43
N ASP A 106 25.04 -0.01 21.32
CA ASP A 106 26.02 -1.02 20.94
C ASP A 106 25.33 -2.30 20.42
N LEU A 107 24.24 -2.70 21.08
CA LEU A 107 23.43 -3.83 20.62
C LEU A 107 22.85 -3.59 19.22
N VAL A 108 22.23 -2.41 19.00
CA VAL A 108 21.57 -2.12 17.73
C VAL A 108 22.58 -1.89 16.60
N ALA A 109 23.75 -1.30 16.86
CA ALA A 109 24.83 -1.20 15.88
C ALA A 109 25.28 -2.61 15.42
N ASN A 110 25.52 -3.53 16.36
CA ASN A 110 25.84 -4.92 16.04
C ASN A 110 24.71 -5.63 15.27
N GLU A 111 23.42 -5.36 15.60
CA GLU A 111 22.28 -5.90 14.84
C GLU A 111 22.27 -5.39 13.38
N ILE A 112 22.60 -4.13 13.12
CA ILE A 112 22.71 -3.59 11.76
C ILE A 112 23.80 -4.34 10.98
N GLU A 113 24.96 -4.56 11.58
CA GLU A 113 26.07 -5.29 10.95
C GLU A 113 25.70 -6.76 10.70
N ASP A 114 25.11 -7.44 11.70
CA ASP A 114 24.79 -8.87 11.62
C ASP A 114 23.63 -9.17 10.67
N VAL A 115 22.58 -8.29 10.66
CA VAL A 115 21.33 -8.54 9.94
C VAL A 115 21.33 -7.94 8.54
N ILE A 116 21.86 -6.72 8.40
CA ILE A 116 21.86 -5.98 7.13
C ILE A 116 23.20 -6.15 6.40
N GLY A 117 24.31 -6.22 7.15
CA GLY A 117 25.64 -6.40 6.59
C GLY A 117 26.34 -5.10 6.20
N ILE A 118 25.93 -3.95 6.74
CA ILE A 118 26.59 -2.66 6.56
C ILE A 118 27.33 -2.27 7.85
N ASP A 119 28.46 -1.55 7.71
CA ASP A 119 29.24 -1.05 8.84
C ASP A 119 28.43 0.00 9.61
N ALA A 120 28.18 -0.25 10.87
CA ALA A 120 27.48 0.65 11.78
C ALA A 120 28.37 1.16 12.93
N SER A 121 29.69 0.87 12.90
CA SER A 121 30.65 1.28 13.93
C SER A 121 30.74 2.79 14.09
N ASP A 122 30.47 3.54 13.02
CA ASP A 122 30.41 5.00 12.96
C ASP A 122 28.98 5.51 12.68
N ALA A 123 27.94 4.83 13.19
CA ALA A 123 26.57 5.27 13.05
C ALA A 123 26.33 6.62 13.73
N ALA A 124 25.49 7.48 13.12
CA ALA A 124 25.12 8.74 13.74
C ALA A 124 24.13 8.51 14.89
N LEU A 125 24.46 9.06 16.07
CA LEU A 125 23.66 8.91 17.29
C LEU A 125 22.80 10.14 17.51
N VAL A 126 21.46 9.99 17.43
CA VAL A 126 20.54 11.13 17.48
C VAL A 126 19.33 10.89 18.38
N SER A 127 18.77 11.98 18.83
CA SER A 127 17.39 12.03 19.30
C SER A 127 16.66 13.12 18.53
N ALA A 128 15.85 12.73 17.57
CA ALA A 128 15.04 13.67 16.79
C ALA A 128 14.08 14.49 17.68
N LYS A 129 13.62 13.90 18.79
CA LYS A 129 12.74 14.57 19.76
C LYS A 129 13.42 15.71 20.51
N THR A 130 14.66 15.52 20.94
CA THR A 130 15.41 16.49 21.74
C THR A 130 16.34 17.39 20.91
N GLY A 131 16.64 16.98 19.67
CA GLY A 131 17.63 17.61 18.79
C GLY A 131 19.07 17.15 19.07
N LEU A 132 19.29 16.26 20.02
CA LEU A 132 20.63 15.77 20.37
C LEU A 132 21.25 15.03 19.17
N GLY A 133 22.49 15.40 18.81
CA GLY A 133 23.26 14.78 17.75
C GLY A 133 22.87 15.15 16.32
N VAL A 134 21.82 15.96 16.13
CA VAL A 134 21.33 16.32 14.78
C VAL A 134 22.36 17.15 14.01
N ASP A 135 23.03 18.11 14.66
CA ASP A 135 24.07 18.92 14.00
C ASP A 135 25.24 18.06 13.51
N LEU A 136 25.66 17.08 14.32
CA LEU A 136 26.69 16.11 13.94
C LEU A 136 26.26 15.20 12.79
N LEU A 137 24.98 14.82 12.76
CA LEU A 137 24.41 14.07 11.64
C LEU A 137 24.47 14.86 10.34
N LEU A 138 24.10 16.15 10.35
CA LEU A 138 24.16 17.01 9.17
C LEU A 138 25.61 17.20 8.67
N GLU A 139 26.57 17.39 9.58
CA GLU A 139 28.00 17.44 9.23
C GLU A 139 28.50 16.12 8.62
N LYS A 140 28.04 15.00 9.14
CA LYS A 140 28.38 13.69 8.61
C LYS A 140 27.76 13.46 7.24
N LEU A 141 26.49 13.87 7.07
CA LEU A 141 25.76 13.75 5.83
C LEU A 141 26.47 14.43 4.67
N VAL A 142 26.88 15.71 4.82
CA VAL A 142 27.59 16.44 3.75
C VAL A 142 28.95 15.89 3.43
N LYS A 143 29.57 15.08 4.32
CA LYS A 143 30.85 14.42 4.09
C LYS A 143 30.71 13.05 3.41
N VAL A 144 29.64 12.34 3.69
CA VAL A 144 29.45 10.94 3.26
C VAL A 144 28.61 10.86 1.97
N ILE A 145 27.52 11.61 1.90
CA ILE A 145 26.63 11.55 0.73
C ILE A 145 27.24 12.36 -0.42
N PRO A 146 27.43 11.76 -1.62
CA PRO A 146 27.97 12.49 -2.77
C PRO A 146 27.00 13.58 -3.26
N PRO A 147 27.50 14.64 -3.89
CA PRO A 147 26.62 15.62 -4.54
C PRO A 147 25.92 14.99 -5.76
N PRO A 148 24.78 15.56 -6.19
CA PRO A 148 24.07 15.08 -7.36
C PRO A 148 24.93 15.19 -8.63
N GLU A 149 24.90 14.13 -9.43
CA GLU A 149 25.49 14.14 -10.77
C GLU A 149 24.58 14.85 -11.74
N GLY A 150 25.16 15.54 -12.74
CA GLY A 150 24.42 16.19 -13.82
C GLY A 150 25.12 17.44 -14.32
N ASP A 151 24.70 17.93 -15.48
CA ASP A 151 25.29 19.10 -16.15
C ASP A 151 24.20 20.16 -16.38
N PRO A 152 24.35 21.38 -15.81
CA PRO A 152 23.38 22.46 -15.99
C PRO A 152 23.34 23.04 -17.42
N GLU A 153 24.37 22.79 -18.24
CA GLU A 153 24.45 23.28 -19.63
C GLU A 153 23.78 22.32 -20.64
N LEU A 154 23.45 21.09 -20.22
CA LEU A 154 22.74 20.14 -21.06
C LEU A 154 21.25 20.51 -21.19
N PRO A 155 20.55 19.95 -22.21
CA PRO A 155 19.10 20.06 -22.31
C PRO A 155 18.40 19.58 -21.05
N LEU A 156 17.31 20.24 -20.68
CA LEU A 156 16.53 19.87 -19.51
C LEU A 156 16.11 18.39 -19.53
N GLN A 157 16.44 17.68 -18.49
CA GLN A 157 15.91 16.37 -18.15
C GLN A 157 15.44 16.41 -16.71
N ALA A 158 14.13 16.40 -16.49
CA ALA A 158 13.54 16.35 -15.15
C ALA A 158 12.66 15.10 -15.03
N LEU A 159 12.88 14.33 -13.97
CA LEU A 159 12.09 13.14 -13.65
C LEU A 159 10.89 13.54 -12.80
N ILE A 160 9.69 13.14 -13.22
CA ILE A 160 8.48 13.28 -12.40
C ILE A 160 8.49 12.18 -11.34
N ILE A 161 8.71 12.55 -10.08
CA ILE A 161 8.77 11.62 -8.95
C ILE A 161 7.36 11.32 -8.44
N ASP A 162 6.54 12.36 -8.35
CA ASP A 162 5.17 12.30 -7.84
C ASP A 162 4.28 13.34 -8.51
N SER A 163 2.96 13.15 -8.46
CA SER A 163 1.99 14.12 -8.95
C SER A 163 0.69 14.03 -8.16
N TRP A 164 0.01 15.17 -7.98
CA TRP A 164 -1.33 15.22 -7.39
C TRP A 164 -2.18 16.27 -8.09
N PHE A 165 -3.48 16.13 -7.93
CA PHE A 165 -4.43 17.07 -8.51
C PHE A 165 -4.87 18.10 -7.47
N ASP A 166 -4.66 19.37 -7.79
CA ASP A 166 -5.19 20.50 -7.03
C ASP A 166 -6.35 21.12 -7.81
N ASN A 167 -7.47 21.37 -7.13
CA ASN A 167 -8.70 21.86 -7.78
C ASN A 167 -8.55 23.28 -8.39
N TYR A 168 -7.57 24.06 -7.96
CA TYR A 168 -7.35 25.43 -8.41
C TYR A 168 -6.30 25.55 -9.53
N VAL A 169 -5.20 24.81 -9.40
CA VAL A 169 -4.05 24.92 -10.31
C VAL A 169 -3.90 23.73 -11.27
N GLY A 170 -4.70 22.67 -11.09
CA GLY A 170 -4.60 21.43 -11.87
C GLY A 170 -3.53 20.50 -11.32
N VAL A 171 -2.83 19.79 -12.22
CA VAL A 171 -1.79 18.84 -11.81
C VAL A 171 -0.56 19.60 -11.29
N VAL A 172 -0.13 19.25 -10.10
CA VAL A 172 1.14 19.66 -9.50
C VAL A 172 2.07 18.45 -9.57
N SER A 173 3.22 18.58 -10.19
CA SER A 173 4.21 17.51 -10.27
C SER A 173 5.42 17.82 -9.43
N LEU A 174 5.86 16.86 -8.61
CA LEU A 174 7.15 16.89 -7.93
C LEU A 174 8.20 16.34 -8.88
N VAL A 175 9.25 17.12 -9.13
CA VAL A 175 10.28 16.75 -10.11
C VAL A 175 11.67 16.83 -9.51
N ARG A 176 12.56 15.95 -9.97
CA ARG A 176 13.98 16.07 -9.80
C ARG A 176 14.64 16.53 -11.10
N ILE A 177 15.43 17.56 -11.04
CA ILE A 177 16.21 18.04 -12.17
C ILE A 177 17.52 17.24 -12.26
N VAL A 178 17.64 16.42 -13.29
CA VAL A 178 18.85 15.63 -13.53
C VAL A 178 19.88 16.43 -14.34
N ASN A 179 19.43 17.04 -15.43
CA ASN A 179 20.27 17.91 -16.26
C ASN A 179 19.54 19.21 -16.61
N GLY A 180 20.29 20.24 -16.89
CA GLY A 180 19.75 21.54 -17.33
C GLY A 180 19.07 22.34 -16.24
N THR A 181 18.21 23.25 -16.64
CA THR A 181 17.48 24.16 -15.74
C THR A 181 16.03 24.30 -16.17
N LEU A 182 15.11 24.17 -15.22
CA LEU A 182 13.67 24.40 -15.44
C LEU A 182 13.29 25.79 -14.97
N LYS A 183 12.83 26.64 -15.89
CA LYS A 183 12.48 28.05 -15.62
C LYS A 183 10.97 28.28 -15.69
N LYS A 184 10.50 29.22 -14.86
CA LYS A 184 9.15 29.78 -14.99
C LYS A 184 8.93 30.35 -16.40
N LYS A 185 7.71 30.20 -16.94
CA LYS A 185 7.32 30.59 -18.31
C LYS A 185 8.03 29.83 -19.45
N SER A 186 8.85 28.84 -19.16
CA SER A 186 9.37 27.96 -20.20
C SER A 186 8.29 27.01 -20.70
N LYS A 187 8.39 26.57 -21.98
CA LYS A 187 7.52 25.52 -22.53
C LYS A 187 8.19 24.18 -22.32
N ILE A 188 7.54 23.34 -21.52
CA ILE A 188 7.95 21.98 -21.27
C ILE A 188 7.22 21.00 -22.19
N HIS A 189 7.85 19.87 -22.43
CA HIS A 189 7.36 18.76 -23.19
C HIS A 189 7.44 17.49 -22.34
N VAL A 190 6.31 16.77 -22.23
CA VAL A 190 6.20 15.49 -21.52
C VAL A 190 6.50 14.39 -22.53
N MET A 191 7.57 13.65 -22.35
CA MET A 191 8.12 12.78 -23.41
C MET A 191 7.21 11.60 -23.77
N SER A 192 6.55 10.96 -22.82
CA SER A 192 5.69 9.80 -23.11
C SER A 192 4.37 10.20 -23.78
N THR A 193 3.77 11.30 -23.33
CA THR A 193 2.47 11.75 -23.84
C THR A 193 2.56 12.62 -25.11
N GLY A 194 3.76 13.14 -25.40
CA GLY A 194 3.99 14.06 -26.52
C GLY A 194 3.34 15.43 -26.34
N ARG A 195 2.85 15.75 -25.16
CA ARG A 195 2.15 17.02 -24.87
C ARG A 195 3.11 18.09 -24.39
N SER A 196 2.75 19.33 -24.65
CA SER A 196 3.55 20.48 -24.23
C SER A 196 2.70 21.47 -23.46
N PHE A 197 3.31 22.02 -22.40
CA PHE A 197 2.65 22.94 -21.47
C PHE A 197 3.57 24.12 -21.17
N GLU A 198 3.00 25.25 -20.77
CA GLU A 198 3.77 26.40 -20.28
C GLU A 198 3.85 26.32 -18.76
N VAL A 199 5.04 26.54 -18.22
CA VAL A 199 5.28 26.51 -16.77
C VAL A 199 4.79 27.80 -16.13
N ASP A 200 3.77 27.69 -15.28
CA ASP A 200 3.22 28.81 -14.51
C ASP A 200 4.07 29.11 -13.28
N ARG A 201 4.38 28.05 -12.51
CA ARG A 201 5.11 28.17 -11.26
C ARG A 201 6.09 27.01 -11.10
N VAL A 202 7.24 27.30 -10.51
CA VAL A 202 8.22 26.34 -10.00
C VAL A 202 8.64 26.74 -8.60
N GLY A 203 9.09 25.81 -7.79
CA GLY A 203 9.57 26.10 -6.44
C GLY A 203 9.90 24.83 -5.65
N CYS A 204 10.13 24.98 -4.37
CA CYS A 204 10.45 23.89 -3.45
C CYS A 204 9.54 23.91 -2.21
N PHE A 205 9.66 22.88 -1.39
CA PHE A 205 8.96 22.75 -0.11
C PHE A 205 9.94 23.02 1.06
N THR A 206 9.56 23.89 2.05
CA THR A 206 10.40 24.26 3.19
C THR A 206 9.65 24.38 4.54
N PRO A 207 8.81 23.51 5.02
CA PRO A 207 7.94 22.49 4.41
C PRO A 207 6.79 23.05 3.57
N LYS A 208 6.50 24.37 3.63
CA LYS A 208 5.48 25.01 2.79
C LYS A 208 6.04 25.28 1.39
N MET A 209 5.13 25.32 0.41
CA MET A 209 5.47 25.71 -0.95
C MET A 209 6.09 27.11 -1.00
N ILE A 210 7.30 27.21 -1.54
CA ILE A 210 7.96 28.48 -1.83
C ILE A 210 8.25 28.55 -3.32
N ASP A 211 7.79 29.62 -3.97
CA ASP A 211 8.05 29.87 -5.38
C ASP A 211 9.52 30.26 -5.60
N LYS A 212 10.11 29.72 -6.67
CA LYS A 212 11.42 30.07 -7.22
C LYS A 212 11.26 30.55 -8.66
N ASP A 213 12.25 31.23 -9.20
CA ASP A 213 12.26 31.58 -10.63
C ASP A 213 12.72 30.41 -11.51
N GLU A 214 13.56 29.54 -10.96
CA GLU A 214 14.10 28.37 -11.65
C GLU A 214 14.43 27.24 -10.65
N LEU A 215 14.48 26.01 -11.18
CA LEU A 215 15.05 24.84 -10.52
C LEU A 215 16.27 24.37 -11.32
N LYS A 216 17.39 24.16 -10.64
CA LYS A 216 18.68 23.78 -11.21
C LYS A 216 18.93 22.28 -11.11
N THR A 217 19.92 21.82 -11.85
CA THR A 217 20.45 20.45 -11.77
C THR A 217 20.69 20.04 -10.31
N GLY A 218 20.19 18.85 -9.92
CA GLY A 218 20.24 18.31 -8.57
C GLY A 218 19.10 18.73 -7.64
N GLU A 219 18.37 19.80 -7.96
CA GLU A 219 17.24 20.24 -7.12
C GLU A 219 16.01 19.36 -7.28
N VAL A 220 15.28 19.19 -6.17
CA VAL A 220 13.93 18.62 -6.10
C VAL A 220 12.94 19.73 -5.82
N GLY A 221 11.89 19.80 -6.62
CA GLY A 221 10.90 20.85 -6.46
C GLY A 221 9.59 20.57 -7.18
N PHE A 222 8.62 21.45 -7.03
CA PHE A 222 7.34 21.33 -7.71
C PHE A 222 7.30 22.13 -9.01
N VAL A 223 6.50 21.63 -9.95
CA VAL A 223 6.15 22.32 -11.19
C VAL A 223 4.63 22.36 -11.36
N ILE A 224 4.11 23.54 -11.69
CA ILE A 224 2.71 23.78 -12.05
C ILE A 224 2.71 24.35 -13.46
N ALA A 225 2.02 23.68 -14.37
CA ALA A 225 1.98 24.02 -15.80
C ALA A 225 0.55 24.02 -16.38
N GLY A 226 -0.47 24.30 -15.53
CA GLY A 226 -1.86 24.39 -15.95
C GLY A 226 -2.42 23.10 -16.58
N ILE A 227 -1.85 21.93 -16.23
CA ILE A 227 -2.27 20.63 -16.74
C ILE A 227 -3.60 20.26 -16.08
N LYS A 228 -4.67 20.21 -16.85
CA LYS A 228 -6.02 19.89 -16.36
C LYS A 228 -6.37 18.40 -16.50
N GLU A 229 -5.69 17.73 -17.42
CA GLU A 229 -5.91 16.31 -17.67
C GLU A 229 -5.04 15.47 -16.74
N ILE A 230 -5.68 14.52 -16.05
CA ILE A 230 -5.04 13.66 -15.04
C ILE A 230 -3.87 12.87 -15.64
N ASP A 231 -4.02 12.38 -16.89
CA ASP A 231 -2.98 11.62 -17.59
C ASP A 231 -1.98 12.51 -18.36
N GLY A 232 -1.98 13.83 -18.12
CA GLY A 232 -1.14 14.79 -18.86
C GLY A 232 0.34 14.74 -18.52
N ALA A 233 0.68 14.37 -17.27
CA ALA A 233 2.05 14.26 -16.76
C ALA A 233 2.17 13.06 -15.81
N PRO A 234 2.31 11.83 -16.33
CA PRO A 234 2.36 10.63 -15.51
C PRO A 234 3.66 10.55 -14.70
N VAL A 235 3.55 9.97 -13.51
CA VAL A 235 4.70 9.73 -12.62
C VAL A 235 5.69 8.77 -13.29
N GLY A 236 6.98 9.08 -13.19
CA GLY A 236 8.08 8.35 -13.84
C GLY A 236 8.40 8.85 -15.25
N ASP A 237 7.67 9.83 -15.76
CA ASP A 237 7.96 10.41 -17.07
C ASP A 237 9.06 11.50 -17.00
N THR A 238 9.58 11.82 -18.16
CA THR A 238 10.62 12.84 -18.31
C THR A 238 10.04 14.13 -18.88
N LEU A 239 10.32 15.23 -18.19
CA LEU A 239 10.09 16.57 -18.69
C LEU A 239 11.34 17.10 -19.38
N THR A 240 11.17 17.70 -20.56
CA THR A 240 12.21 18.42 -21.28
C THR A 240 11.67 19.77 -21.77
N THR A 241 12.51 20.62 -22.37
CA THR A 241 12.04 21.86 -22.98
C THR A 241 11.70 21.66 -24.45
N THR A 242 10.69 22.35 -24.95
CA THR A 242 10.34 22.30 -26.38
C THR A 242 11.38 22.94 -27.30
N SER A 243 12.18 23.89 -26.78
CA SER A 243 13.21 24.62 -27.53
C SER A 243 14.49 23.82 -27.74
N ALA A 244 14.85 22.98 -26.77
CA ALA A 244 16.02 22.12 -26.79
C ALA A 244 15.64 20.78 -26.11
N PRO A 245 14.92 19.89 -26.82
CA PRO A 245 14.49 18.63 -26.22
C PRO A 245 15.67 17.69 -26.01
N CYS A 246 15.66 16.94 -24.92
CA CYS A 246 16.62 15.87 -24.69
C CYS A 246 16.36 14.69 -25.65
N GLU A 247 17.41 13.96 -26.01
CA GLU A 247 17.31 12.86 -26.96
C GLU A 247 16.67 11.59 -26.37
N LYS A 248 16.88 11.34 -25.09
CA LYS A 248 16.45 10.11 -24.42
C LYS A 248 15.70 10.43 -23.13
N PRO A 249 14.60 9.70 -22.85
CA PRO A 249 13.94 9.80 -21.57
C PRO A 249 14.83 9.22 -20.46
N LEU A 250 14.63 9.70 -19.25
CA LEU A 250 15.19 9.08 -18.04
C LEU A 250 14.56 7.70 -17.82
N PRO A 251 15.25 6.78 -17.14
CA PRO A 251 14.63 5.54 -16.70
C PRO A 251 13.41 5.86 -15.82
N GLY A 252 12.25 5.41 -16.28
CA GLY A 252 11.03 5.55 -15.51
C GLY A 252 10.94 4.50 -14.40
N PHE A 253 9.81 4.50 -13.68
CA PHE A 253 9.56 3.53 -12.62
C PHE A 253 8.92 2.25 -13.17
N LYS A 254 9.23 1.12 -12.55
CA LYS A 254 8.55 -0.15 -12.85
C LYS A 254 7.10 -0.04 -12.43
N GLN A 255 6.18 -0.51 -13.27
CA GLN A 255 4.78 -0.61 -12.90
C GLN A 255 4.62 -1.65 -11.79
N VAL A 256 3.98 -1.24 -10.71
CA VAL A 256 3.69 -2.11 -9.60
C VAL A 256 2.37 -2.84 -9.87
N GLN A 257 2.37 -4.15 -9.69
CA GLN A 257 1.18 -4.97 -9.88
C GLN A 257 0.44 -5.12 -8.55
N PRO A 258 -0.86 -4.81 -8.49
CA PRO A 258 -1.65 -5.02 -7.30
C PRO A 258 -1.73 -6.51 -6.94
N ARG A 259 -1.81 -6.79 -5.65
CA ARG A 259 -1.84 -8.15 -5.08
C ARG A 259 -3.17 -8.46 -4.39
N VAL A 260 -3.83 -7.44 -3.89
CA VAL A 260 -5.08 -7.51 -3.15
C VAL A 260 -6.16 -6.79 -3.94
N PHE A 261 -7.33 -7.36 -4.04
CA PHE A 261 -8.44 -6.79 -4.80
C PHE A 261 -9.70 -6.75 -3.94
N ALA A 262 -10.42 -5.64 -4.02
CA ALA A 262 -11.75 -5.51 -3.41
C ALA A 262 -12.68 -4.74 -4.35
N GLY A 263 -13.95 -5.05 -4.30
CA GLY A 263 -14.99 -4.23 -4.91
C GLY A 263 -15.35 -3.07 -3.98
N LEU A 264 -15.34 -1.86 -4.49
CA LEU A 264 -15.80 -0.66 -3.81
C LEU A 264 -17.08 -0.18 -4.49
N PHE A 265 -18.13 0.02 -3.71
CA PHE A 265 -19.45 0.39 -4.20
C PHE A 265 -19.99 1.60 -3.44
N PRO A 266 -20.50 2.65 -4.10
CA PRO A 266 -21.13 3.75 -3.40
C PRO A 266 -22.46 3.29 -2.78
N VAL A 267 -22.79 3.80 -1.59
CA VAL A 267 -24.06 3.51 -0.91
C VAL A 267 -25.23 4.08 -1.74
N SER A 268 -25.06 5.27 -2.32
CA SER A 268 -26.02 5.87 -3.25
C SER A 268 -25.55 5.68 -4.70
N SER A 269 -26.45 5.23 -5.56
CA SER A 269 -26.18 5.13 -7.00
C SER A 269 -25.87 6.46 -7.67
N ASP A 270 -26.36 7.56 -7.10
CA ASP A 270 -26.13 8.92 -7.63
C ASP A 270 -24.66 9.36 -7.48
N ASP A 271 -23.92 8.75 -6.55
CA ASP A 271 -22.52 9.07 -6.28
C ASP A 271 -21.55 8.38 -7.25
N TYR A 272 -22.02 7.50 -8.15
CA TYR A 272 -21.15 6.69 -9.02
C TYR A 272 -20.20 7.52 -9.90
N GLU A 273 -20.69 8.60 -10.52
CA GLU A 273 -19.85 9.46 -11.37
C GLU A 273 -18.82 10.24 -10.53
N GLY A 274 -19.25 10.78 -9.38
CA GLY A 274 -18.34 11.44 -8.43
C GLY A 274 -17.27 10.49 -7.91
N PHE A 275 -17.64 9.24 -7.65
CA PHE A 275 -16.73 8.19 -7.23
C PHE A 275 -15.70 7.85 -8.33
N ARG A 276 -16.12 7.76 -9.58
CA ARG A 276 -15.22 7.56 -10.73
C ARG A 276 -14.17 8.68 -10.83
N GLU A 277 -14.61 9.93 -10.71
CA GLU A 277 -13.70 11.09 -10.75
C GLU A 277 -12.72 11.09 -9.55
N ALA A 278 -13.21 10.74 -8.35
CA ALA A 278 -12.37 10.63 -7.16
C ALA A 278 -11.28 9.56 -7.33
N LEU A 279 -11.62 8.38 -7.84
CA LEU A 279 -10.66 7.32 -8.14
C LEU A 279 -9.62 7.76 -9.19
N GLN A 280 -10.02 8.49 -10.22
CA GLN A 280 -9.08 9.00 -11.22
C GLN A 280 -8.08 10.00 -10.62
N LYS A 281 -8.57 10.93 -9.79
CA LYS A 281 -7.71 11.91 -9.09
C LYS A 281 -6.77 11.22 -8.11
N LEU A 282 -7.28 10.23 -7.37
CA LEU A 282 -6.48 9.47 -6.40
C LEU A 282 -5.39 8.65 -7.10
N ARG A 283 -5.68 8.02 -8.25
CA ARG A 283 -4.71 7.26 -9.05
C ARG A 283 -3.54 8.11 -9.53
N LEU A 284 -3.73 9.39 -9.78
CA LEU A 284 -2.62 10.29 -10.13
C LEU A 284 -1.60 10.38 -8.99
N ASN A 285 -2.10 10.48 -7.77
CA ASN A 285 -1.29 10.58 -6.55
C ASN A 285 -0.78 9.20 -6.09
N ASP A 286 -1.51 8.13 -6.42
CA ASP A 286 -1.22 6.76 -6.03
C ASP A 286 -1.23 5.85 -7.28
N ALA A 287 -0.07 5.75 -7.93
CA ALA A 287 0.06 4.97 -9.16
C ALA A 287 -0.01 3.45 -8.94
N ALA A 288 -0.06 2.97 -7.71
CA ALA A 288 -0.30 1.56 -7.39
C ALA A 288 -1.79 1.21 -7.41
N LEU A 289 -2.68 2.21 -7.29
CA LEU A 289 -4.12 2.02 -7.36
C LEU A 289 -4.56 1.73 -8.79
N ASN A 290 -5.09 0.53 -9.02
CA ASN A 290 -5.75 0.14 -10.24
C ASN A 290 -7.25 -0.03 -9.98
N PHE A 291 -8.09 0.35 -10.95
CA PHE A 291 -9.52 0.14 -10.83
C PHE A 291 -10.19 -0.11 -12.18
N GLU A 292 -11.22 -0.94 -12.17
CA GLU A 292 -12.05 -1.28 -13.33
C GLU A 292 -13.52 -1.23 -12.92
N PRO A 293 -14.45 -0.85 -13.82
CA PRO A 293 -15.88 -0.90 -13.52
C PRO A 293 -16.31 -2.32 -13.14
N GLU A 294 -17.10 -2.42 -12.08
CA GLU A 294 -17.67 -3.67 -11.60
C GLU A 294 -19.18 -3.52 -11.38
N THR A 295 -19.92 -4.59 -11.63
CA THR A 295 -21.36 -4.65 -11.36
C THR A 295 -21.63 -5.86 -10.47
N SER A 296 -22.31 -5.63 -9.34
CA SER A 296 -22.81 -6.65 -8.44
C SER A 296 -24.33 -6.67 -8.50
N ALA A 297 -24.90 -7.88 -8.55
CA ALA A 297 -26.35 -8.05 -8.48
C ALA A 297 -26.95 -7.51 -7.16
N ALA A 298 -26.16 -7.54 -6.09
CA ALA A 298 -26.55 -7.11 -4.75
C ALA A 298 -26.26 -5.65 -4.45
N LEU A 299 -25.14 -5.08 -4.98
CA LEU A 299 -24.62 -3.76 -4.63
C LEU A 299 -24.75 -2.72 -5.75
N GLY A 300 -25.12 -3.14 -6.97
CA GLY A 300 -25.24 -2.25 -8.12
C GLY A 300 -23.91 -1.98 -8.81
N PHE A 301 -23.70 -0.73 -9.24
CA PHE A 301 -22.50 -0.32 -9.96
C PHE A 301 -21.43 0.18 -9.00
N GLY A 302 -20.19 -0.24 -9.23
CA GLY A 302 -19.01 0.15 -8.46
C GLY A 302 -17.73 -0.09 -9.25
N PHE A 303 -16.62 -0.24 -8.53
CA PHE A 303 -15.33 -0.50 -9.13
C PHE A 303 -14.61 -1.64 -8.42
N ARG A 304 -14.00 -2.52 -9.20
CA ARG A 304 -13.01 -3.48 -8.72
C ARG A 304 -11.68 -2.77 -8.62
N CYS A 305 -11.18 -2.61 -7.40
CA CYS A 305 -9.94 -1.91 -7.13
C CYS A 305 -8.84 -2.90 -6.73
N GLY A 306 -7.63 -2.64 -7.24
CA GLY A 306 -6.43 -3.39 -6.92
C GLY A 306 -5.51 -2.59 -6.02
N PHE A 307 -4.97 -3.24 -4.98
CA PHE A 307 -4.15 -2.66 -3.92
C PHE A 307 -2.87 -3.48 -3.71
N LEU A 308 -1.88 -2.89 -3.04
CA LEU A 308 -0.64 -3.60 -2.70
C LEU A 308 -0.83 -4.52 -1.49
N GLY A 309 -1.61 -4.08 -0.50
CA GLY A 309 -1.92 -4.82 0.71
C GLY A 309 -3.17 -4.28 1.40
N MET A 310 -3.41 -4.76 2.62
CA MET A 310 -4.59 -4.37 3.41
C MET A 310 -4.53 -2.94 3.90
N LEU A 311 -3.38 -2.49 4.39
CA LEU A 311 -3.23 -1.11 4.85
C LEU A 311 -3.43 -0.13 3.70
N HIS A 312 -2.94 -0.46 2.51
CA HIS A 312 -3.18 0.34 1.31
C HIS A 312 -4.68 0.43 0.96
N LEU A 313 -5.43 -0.69 1.04
CA LEU A 313 -6.88 -0.71 0.84
C LEU A 313 -7.60 0.20 1.84
N GLU A 314 -7.30 0.04 3.13
CA GLU A 314 -7.93 0.84 4.19
C GLU A 314 -7.68 2.34 4.00
N ILE A 315 -6.45 2.72 3.65
CA ILE A 315 -6.08 4.12 3.43
C ILE A 315 -6.78 4.70 2.20
N VAL A 316 -6.82 3.96 1.08
CA VAL A 316 -7.54 4.40 -0.12
C VAL A 316 -9.03 4.59 0.18
N GLN A 317 -9.66 3.65 0.88
CA GLN A 317 -11.06 3.77 1.28
C GLN A 317 -11.28 5.00 2.17
N GLU A 318 -10.47 5.17 3.20
CA GLU A 318 -10.59 6.29 4.14
C GLU A 318 -10.33 7.65 3.47
N ARG A 319 -9.40 7.72 2.51
CA ARG A 319 -9.19 8.91 1.68
C ARG A 319 -10.40 9.23 0.81
N LEU A 320 -11.00 8.23 0.16
CA LEU A 320 -12.21 8.41 -0.63
C LEU A 320 -13.38 8.92 0.22
N GLU A 321 -13.54 8.40 1.43
CA GLU A 321 -14.57 8.83 2.36
C GLU A 321 -14.34 10.25 2.88
N ARG A 322 -13.10 10.60 3.29
CA ARG A 322 -12.79 11.91 3.91
C ARG A 322 -12.53 13.03 2.91
N GLU A 323 -11.73 12.77 1.87
CA GLU A 323 -11.32 13.81 0.91
C GLU A 323 -12.41 14.09 -0.13
N TYR A 324 -13.23 13.07 -0.47
CA TYR A 324 -14.26 13.17 -1.50
C TYR A 324 -15.68 13.03 -0.97
N ASN A 325 -15.86 12.86 0.35
CA ASN A 325 -17.16 12.74 1.03
C ASN A 325 -18.05 11.65 0.42
N LEU A 326 -17.48 10.46 0.18
CA LEU A 326 -18.16 9.30 -0.38
C LEU A 326 -18.47 8.29 0.73
N ASP A 327 -19.70 7.78 0.76
CA ASP A 327 -20.05 6.62 1.59
C ASP A 327 -19.87 5.35 0.76
N LEU A 328 -18.93 4.49 1.17
CA LEU A 328 -18.53 3.32 0.39
C LEU A 328 -18.81 2.00 1.11
N ILE A 329 -19.16 1.01 0.31
CA ILE A 329 -19.27 -0.39 0.70
C ILE A 329 -18.09 -1.15 0.10
N THR A 330 -17.30 -1.80 0.95
CA THR A 330 -16.15 -2.59 0.54
C THR A 330 -16.45 -4.08 0.63
N THR A 331 -16.22 -4.82 -0.45
CA THR A 331 -16.31 -6.30 -0.42
C THR A 331 -15.08 -6.89 0.28
N ALA A 332 -15.20 -8.14 0.72
CA ALA A 332 -14.06 -8.85 1.30
C ALA A 332 -12.86 -8.85 0.34
N PRO A 333 -11.66 -8.53 0.83
CA PRO A 333 -10.46 -8.51 0.00
C PRO A 333 -10.12 -9.92 -0.50
N THR A 334 -9.66 -9.99 -1.73
CA THR A 334 -9.28 -11.24 -2.42
C THR A 334 -7.91 -11.07 -3.06
N VAL A 335 -7.28 -12.20 -3.38
CA VAL A 335 -6.04 -12.25 -4.15
C VAL A 335 -6.32 -12.70 -5.58
N VAL A 336 -5.35 -12.53 -6.48
CA VAL A 336 -5.44 -13.07 -7.84
C VAL A 336 -5.17 -14.56 -7.82
N PHE A 337 -6.06 -15.35 -8.42
CA PHE A 337 -5.86 -16.77 -8.66
C PHE A 337 -5.56 -17.01 -10.14
N GLU A 338 -4.66 -17.93 -10.41
CA GLU A 338 -4.35 -18.40 -11.77
C GLU A 338 -5.11 -19.68 -12.04
N ILE A 339 -5.85 -19.71 -13.14
CA ILE A 339 -6.70 -20.83 -13.54
C ILE A 339 -6.26 -21.32 -14.90
N THR A 340 -6.00 -22.60 -15.02
CA THR A 340 -5.84 -23.28 -16.31
C THR A 340 -7.14 -23.99 -16.65
N ASN A 341 -7.75 -23.66 -17.78
CA ASN A 341 -8.95 -24.31 -18.26
C ASN A 341 -8.59 -25.60 -19.05
N LYS A 342 -9.59 -26.43 -19.35
CA LYS A 342 -9.41 -27.66 -20.15
C LYS A 342 -8.91 -27.43 -21.58
N LYS A 343 -8.85 -26.17 -22.05
CA LYS A 343 -8.27 -25.80 -23.34
C LYS A 343 -6.81 -25.34 -23.23
N ASN A 344 -6.18 -25.50 -22.07
CA ASN A 344 -4.84 -25.02 -21.73
C ASN A 344 -4.70 -23.49 -21.83
N GLU A 345 -5.79 -22.72 -21.65
CA GLU A 345 -5.72 -21.27 -21.57
C GLU A 345 -5.58 -20.86 -20.10
N THR A 346 -4.65 -19.97 -19.82
CA THR A 346 -4.43 -19.43 -18.47
C THR A 346 -5.23 -18.14 -18.30
N ILE A 347 -6.04 -18.07 -17.25
CA ILE A 347 -6.90 -16.94 -16.91
C ILE A 347 -6.55 -16.51 -15.49
N PHE A 348 -6.43 -15.20 -15.26
CA PHE A 348 -6.30 -14.63 -13.93
C PHE A 348 -7.65 -14.16 -13.41
N VAL A 349 -8.01 -14.60 -12.21
CA VAL A 349 -9.29 -14.27 -11.57
C VAL A 349 -9.02 -13.62 -10.22
N ASP A 350 -9.44 -12.38 -10.08
CA ASP A 350 -9.38 -11.58 -8.87
C ASP A 350 -10.72 -11.51 -8.13
N ASN A 351 -11.83 -11.80 -8.84
CA ASN A 351 -13.18 -11.78 -8.30
C ASN A 351 -13.75 -13.20 -8.20
N PRO A 352 -14.07 -13.71 -7.00
CA PRO A 352 -14.64 -15.04 -6.82
C PRO A 352 -15.94 -15.29 -7.60
N ALA A 353 -16.73 -14.23 -7.86
CA ALA A 353 -17.96 -14.35 -8.64
C ALA A 353 -17.71 -14.69 -10.11
N LYS A 354 -16.55 -14.30 -10.65
CA LYS A 354 -16.13 -14.56 -12.04
C LYS A 354 -15.43 -15.92 -12.21
N LEU A 355 -15.32 -16.74 -11.15
CA LEU A 355 -14.70 -18.06 -11.24
C LEU A 355 -15.50 -18.94 -12.23
N PRO A 356 -14.84 -19.54 -13.25
CA PRO A 356 -15.49 -20.48 -14.18
C PRO A 356 -16.13 -21.66 -13.45
N PRO A 357 -17.09 -22.35 -14.08
CA PRO A 357 -17.63 -23.59 -13.54
C PRO A 357 -16.52 -24.62 -13.28
N VAL A 358 -16.62 -25.35 -12.18
CA VAL A 358 -15.60 -26.33 -11.76
C VAL A 358 -15.31 -27.37 -12.88
N ASN A 359 -16.29 -27.67 -13.71
CA ASN A 359 -16.13 -28.62 -14.82
C ASN A 359 -15.22 -28.12 -15.94
N ASP A 360 -14.98 -26.81 -16.05
CA ASP A 360 -14.15 -26.18 -17.08
C ASP A 360 -12.74 -25.90 -16.57
N ILE A 361 -12.50 -26.06 -15.26
CA ILE A 361 -11.20 -25.86 -14.62
C ILE A 361 -10.42 -27.18 -14.66
N GLU A 362 -9.17 -27.11 -15.12
CA GLU A 362 -8.20 -28.20 -15.02
C GLU A 362 -7.33 -28.03 -13.77
N GLU A 363 -6.74 -26.83 -13.60
CA GLU A 363 -5.93 -26.48 -12.43
C GLU A 363 -6.31 -25.13 -11.89
N LEU A 364 -6.31 -25.03 -10.56
CA LEU A 364 -6.49 -23.78 -9.83
C LEU A 364 -5.26 -23.54 -8.96
N ARG A 365 -4.61 -22.37 -9.15
CA ARG A 365 -3.36 -22.02 -8.50
C ARG A 365 -3.53 -20.78 -7.64
N GLU A 366 -2.95 -20.81 -6.45
CA GLU A 366 -2.91 -19.68 -5.52
C GLU A 366 -1.55 -18.98 -5.54
N PRO A 367 -1.49 -17.66 -5.28
CA PRO A 367 -0.24 -16.93 -5.17
C PRO A 367 0.48 -17.31 -3.88
N ILE A 368 1.75 -17.70 -4.00
CA ILE A 368 2.64 -18.00 -2.88
C ILE A 368 3.61 -16.84 -2.73
N ILE A 369 3.82 -16.42 -1.49
CA ILE A 369 4.80 -15.42 -1.09
C ILE A 369 5.94 -16.07 -0.31
N LEU A 370 7.10 -15.46 -0.37
CA LEU A 370 8.17 -15.67 0.60
C LEU A 370 8.05 -14.58 1.67
N ALA A 371 7.67 -14.98 2.86
CA ALA A 371 7.55 -14.10 4.02
C ALA A 371 8.84 -14.22 4.85
N SER A 372 9.52 -13.09 5.06
CA SER A 372 10.69 -12.97 5.94
C SER A 372 10.26 -12.30 7.23
N ILE A 373 10.32 -13.01 8.34
CA ILE A 373 9.85 -12.57 9.65
C ILE A 373 11.05 -12.41 10.56
N LEU A 374 11.20 -11.24 11.16
CA LEU A 374 12.22 -10.97 12.17
C LEU A 374 11.55 -10.91 13.55
N VAL A 375 12.05 -11.69 14.52
CA VAL A 375 11.42 -11.83 15.82
C VAL A 375 12.44 -12.17 16.91
N PRO A 376 12.31 -11.62 18.15
CA PRO A 376 13.14 -12.02 19.29
C PRO A 376 12.99 -13.51 19.62
N GLN A 377 14.06 -14.14 20.11
CA GLN A 377 14.14 -15.59 20.40
C GLN A 377 12.97 -16.09 21.27
N ASP A 378 12.52 -15.29 22.25
CA ASP A 378 11.45 -15.65 23.20
C ASP A 378 10.09 -15.91 22.51
N HIS A 379 9.86 -15.33 21.34
CA HIS A 379 8.59 -15.41 20.63
C HIS A 379 8.59 -16.35 19.41
N VAL A 380 9.74 -16.94 19.06
CA VAL A 380 9.92 -17.81 17.88
C VAL A 380 8.90 -18.94 17.82
N GLY A 381 8.69 -19.64 18.95
CA GLY A 381 7.74 -20.76 19.00
C GLY A 381 6.30 -20.38 18.70
N SER A 382 5.87 -19.21 19.19
CA SER A 382 4.51 -18.67 18.93
C SER A 382 4.33 -18.27 17.46
N VAL A 383 5.35 -17.67 16.86
CA VAL A 383 5.35 -17.25 15.45
C VAL A 383 5.38 -18.47 14.52
N ILE A 384 6.21 -19.48 14.80
CA ILE A 384 6.24 -20.75 14.05
C ILE A 384 4.84 -21.40 14.04
N LYS A 385 4.19 -21.48 15.20
CA LYS A 385 2.83 -22.01 15.32
C LYS A 385 1.84 -21.24 14.44
N LEU A 386 1.89 -19.90 14.47
CA LEU A 386 1.04 -19.06 13.61
C LEU A 386 1.29 -19.33 12.12
N CYS A 387 2.55 -19.42 11.70
CA CYS A 387 2.90 -19.71 10.30
C CYS A 387 2.35 -21.07 9.84
N ILE A 388 2.44 -22.10 10.70
CA ILE A 388 1.91 -23.44 10.40
C ILE A 388 0.37 -23.38 10.29
N GLU A 389 -0.33 -22.67 11.19
CA GLU A 389 -1.79 -22.47 11.12
C GLU A 389 -2.22 -21.80 9.80
N LYS A 390 -1.35 -20.96 9.25
CA LYS A 390 -1.55 -20.25 7.97
C LYS A 390 -0.97 -21.00 6.77
N ARG A 391 -0.79 -22.31 6.87
CA ARG A 391 -0.28 -23.19 5.81
C ARG A 391 1.14 -22.84 5.35
N GLY A 392 1.93 -22.17 6.19
CA GLY A 392 3.30 -21.79 5.90
C GLY A 392 4.24 -22.99 5.88
N VAL A 393 5.15 -23.00 4.93
CA VAL A 393 6.24 -23.99 4.81
C VAL A 393 7.55 -23.30 5.14
N GLN A 394 8.19 -23.68 6.23
CA GLN A 394 9.48 -23.14 6.65
C GLN A 394 10.56 -23.44 5.61
N LYS A 395 11.28 -22.42 5.20
CA LYS A 395 12.43 -22.55 4.28
C LYS A 395 13.75 -22.41 5.03
N ASN A 396 13.82 -21.40 5.88
CA ASN A 396 15.05 -21.09 6.58
C ASN A 396 14.76 -20.59 7.99
N ILE A 397 15.73 -20.74 8.87
CA ILE A 397 15.78 -20.12 10.19
C ILE A 397 17.23 -19.72 10.45
N ARG A 398 17.44 -18.44 10.76
CA ARG A 398 18.76 -17.90 11.05
C ARG A 398 18.71 -17.19 12.39
N TYR A 399 19.66 -17.48 13.24
CA TYR A 399 19.84 -16.81 14.52
C TYR A 399 20.85 -15.68 14.32
N LEU A 400 20.43 -14.47 14.57
CA LEU A 400 21.18 -13.23 14.37
C LEU A 400 21.24 -12.51 15.73
N GLY A 401 22.25 -12.81 16.53
CA GLY A 401 22.34 -12.30 17.90
C GLY A 401 21.07 -12.65 18.73
N ASN A 402 20.34 -11.65 19.19
CA ASN A 402 19.08 -11.80 19.95
C ASN A 402 17.84 -11.94 19.07
N GLN A 403 17.97 -11.72 17.79
CA GLN A 403 16.89 -11.82 16.80
C GLN A 403 16.95 -13.16 16.07
N VAL A 404 15.81 -13.58 15.54
CA VAL A 404 15.70 -14.77 14.69
C VAL A 404 14.98 -14.38 13.40
N SER A 405 15.62 -14.65 12.28
CA SER A 405 15.02 -14.49 10.95
C SER A 405 14.39 -15.81 10.52
N LEU A 406 13.11 -15.77 10.19
CA LEU A 406 12.30 -16.90 9.75
C LEU A 406 11.82 -16.67 8.33
N ASP A 407 12.21 -17.53 7.39
CA ASP A 407 11.72 -17.46 6.02
C ASP A 407 10.68 -18.56 5.78
N TYR A 408 9.47 -18.15 5.39
CA TYR A 408 8.33 -19.02 5.12
C TYR A 408 7.74 -18.81 3.73
N GLU A 409 7.50 -19.89 3.00
CA GLU A 409 6.58 -19.85 1.87
C GLU A 409 5.14 -19.96 2.37
N MET A 410 4.30 -18.98 2.05
CA MET A 410 2.93 -18.90 2.54
C MET A 410 1.96 -18.54 1.42
N PRO A 411 0.73 -19.08 1.42
CA PRO A 411 -0.31 -18.59 0.52
C PRO A 411 -0.70 -17.15 0.87
N LEU A 412 -0.65 -16.25 -0.11
CA LEU A 412 -0.98 -14.83 0.11
C LEU A 412 -2.41 -14.66 0.65
N ALA A 413 -3.36 -15.50 0.19
CA ALA A 413 -4.75 -15.48 0.67
C ALA A 413 -4.89 -15.74 2.18
N GLU A 414 -3.96 -16.44 2.81
CA GLU A 414 -3.96 -16.69 4.26
C GLU A 414 -3.31 -15.56 5.05
N VAL A 415 -2.50 -14.74 4.37
CA VAL A 415 -1.74 -13.63 4.99
C VAL A 415 -2.52 -12.33 4.97
N VAL A 416 -3.18 -12.03 3.85
CA VAL A 416 -3.86 -10.76 3.60
C VAL A 416 -4.87 -10.37 4.67
N MET A 417 -5.61 -11.31 5.25
CA MET A 417 -6.75 -10.97 6.12
C MET A 417 -6.37 -10.53 7.55
N ASP A 418 -5.59 -11.35 8.25
CA ASP A 418 -5.40 -11.18 9.71
C ASP A 418 -4.01 -11.58 10.20
N PHE A 419 -3.10 -11.92 9.28
CA PHE A 419 -1.79 -12.43 9.68
C PHE A 419 -0.95 -11.39 10.44
N PHE A 420 -0.93 -10.14 9.96
CA PHE A 420 -0.15 -9.08 10.58
C PHE A 420 -0.59 -8.81 12.03
N ASP A 421 -1.89 -8.64 12.24
CA ASP A 421 -2.44 -8.38 13.57
C ASP A 421 -2.17 -9.55 14.53
N ARG A 422 -2.33 -10.77 14.03
CA ARG A 422 -2.01 -11.97 14.80
C ARG A 422 -0.52 -12.09 15.08
N LEU A 423 0.33 -11.75 14.12
CA LEU A 423 1.78 -11.75 14.30
C LEU A 423 2.21 -10.78 15.39
N LYS A 424 1.72 -9.53 15.32
CA LYS A 424 1.94 -8.53 16.39
C LYS A 424 1.41 -9.00 17.74
N SER A 425 0.22 -9.60 17.76
CA SER A 425 -0.38 -10.11 19.00
C SER A 425 0.45 -11.23 19.65
N VAL A 426 0.88 -12.26 18.89
CA VAL A 426 1.62 -13.40 19.44
C VAL A 426 3.07 -13.04 19.82
N SER A 427 3.62 -12.00 19.24
CA SER A 427 4.96 -11.48 19.53
C SER A 427 4.97 -10.29 20.46
N ARG A 428 3.83 -9.88 21.03
CA ARG A 428 3.67 -8.67 21.85
C ARG A 428 4.17 -7.38 21.18
N GLY A 429 4.01 -7.30 19.86
CA GLY A 429 4.42 -6.16 19.06
C GLY A 429 5.86 -6.22 18.51
N PHE A 430 6.68 -7.18 18.94
CA PHE A 430 8.09 -7.21 18.57
C PHE A 430 8.40 -7.80 17.20
N ALA A 431 7.55 -8.70 16.66
CA ALA A 431 7.81 -9.26 15.34
C ALA A 431 7.52 -8.25 14.24
N SER A 432 8.41 -8.19 13.26
CA SER A 432 8.21 -7.52 11.99
C SER A 432 8.23 -8.53 10.85
N TYR A 433 7.59 -8.22 9.72
CA TYR A 433 7.66 -9.06 8.54
C TYR A 433 7.64 -8.23 7.26
N ASP A 434 8.29 -8.78 6.27
CA ASP A 434 8.22 -8.35 4.88
C ASP A 434 7.91 -9.56 4.01
N TYR A 435 7.37 -9.33 2.81
CA TYR A 435 7.08 -10.42 1.90
C TYR A 435 7.28 -10.06 0.44
N GLN A 436 7.64 -11.09 -0.34
CA GLN A 436 7.79 -10.96 -1.78
C GLN A 436 6.97 -12.04 -2.47
N PHE A 437 6.33 -11.67 -3.60
CA PHE A 437 5.66 -12.66 -4.44
C PHE A 437 6.68 -13.63 -5.03
N LEU A 438 6.41 -14.94 -4.91
CA LEU A 438 7.31 -15.97 -5.40
C LEU A 438 6.80 -16.62 -6.68
N ARG A 439 5.61 -17.23 -6.62
CA ARG A 439 5.02 -17.97 -7.75
C ARG A 439 3.54 -18.28 -7.51
N PHE A 440 2.86 -18.75 -8.56
CA PHE A 440 1.58 -19.45 -8.42
C PHE A 440 1.82 -20.94 -8.19
N GLN A 441 1.01 -21.56 -7.33
CA GLN A 441 1.10 -22.99 -6.97
C GLN A 441 -0.27 -23.63 -6.96
N VAL A 442 -0.38 -24.82 -7.56
CA VAL A 442 -1.61 -25.62 -7.57
C VAL A 442 -2.03 -25.94 -6.13
N ALA A 443 -3.30 -25.69 -5.83
CA ALA A 443 -3.90 -25.98 -4.53
C ALA A 443 -5.36 -26.42 -4.67
N PRO A 444 -5.86 -27.28 -3.75
CA PRO A 444 -7.25 -27.72 -3.75
C PRO A 444 -8.17 -26.60 -3.22
N LEU A 445 -8.43 -25.61 -4.05
CA LEU A 445 -9.26 -24.45 -3.73
C LEU A 445 -10.71 -24.67 -4.14
N VAL A 446 -11.63 -24.09 -3.38
CA VAL A 446 -13.05 -24.12 -3.65
C VAL A 446 -13.68 -22.75 -3.50
N ARG A 447 -14.70 -22.46 -4.32
CA ARG A 447 -15.55 -21.29 -4.12
C ARG A 447 -16.61 -21.62 -3.09
N VAL A 448 -16.70 -20.80 -2.07
CA VAL A 448 -17.76 -20.82 -1.06
C VAL A 448 -18.70 -19.67 -1.33
N ASP A 449 -19.94 -19.98 -1.67
CA ASP A 449 -21.01 -19.01 -1.89
C ASP A 449 -21.83 -18.84 -0.61
N ILE A 450 -22.18 -17.61 -0.29
CA ILE A 450 -23.09 -17.29 0.81
C ILE A 450 -24.49 -17.09 0.23
N LEU A 451 -25.46 -17.81 0.79
CA LEU A 451 -26.86 -17.70 0.41
C LEU A 451 -27.67 -17.12 1.58
N ILE A 452 -28.53 -16.16 1.27
CA ILE A 452 -29.50 -15.59 2.20
C ILE A 452 -30.89 -15.95 1.69
N ASN A 453 -31.65 -16.69 2.49
CA ASN A 453 -32.96 -17.25 2.12
C ASN A 453 -32.95 -18.06 0.81
N GLY A 454 -31.82 -18.70 0.49
CA GLY A 454 -31.64 -19.49 -0.71
C GLY A 454 -31.12 -18.72 -1.93
N GLU A 455 -31.05 -17.40 -1.86
CA GLU A 455 -30.49 -16.56 -2.91
C GLU A 455 -28.99 -16.31 -2.67
N ARG A 456 -28.17 -16.46 -3.71
CA ARG A 456 -26.74 -16.25 -3.66
C ARG A 456 -26.44 -14.75 -3.65
N VAL A 457 -25.56 -14.33 -2.72
CA VAL A 457 -25.01 -12.98 -2.65
C VAL A 457 -23.61 -12.99 -3.26
N ASP A 458 -23.47 -12.48 -4.45
CA ASP A 458 -22.22 -12.48 -5.24
C ASP A 458 -21.07 -11.77 -4.53
N ALA A 459 -21.36 -10.64 -3.88
CA ALA A 459 -20.39 -9.84 -3.13
C ALA A 459 -19.77 -10.56 -1.90
N LEU A 460 -20.38 -11.66 -1.44
CA LEU A 460 -19.93 -12.46 -0.30
C LEU A 460 -19.29 -13.79 -0.70
N SER A 461 -19.13 -14.05 -2.00
CA SER A 461 -18.45 -15.26 -2.48
C SER A 461 -16.95 -15.20 -2.19
N LEU A 462 -16.37 -16.31 -1.72
CA LEU A 462 -14.95 -16.40 -1.35
C LEU A 462 -14.30 -17.63 -2.01
N ILE A 463 -13.03 -17.52 -2.36
CA ILE A 463 -12.18 -18.66 -2.76
C ILE A 463 -11.28 -18.99 -1.58
N MET A 464 -11.28 -20.25 -1.15
CA MET A 464 -10.48 -20.71 -0.03
C MET A 464 -10.05 -22.15 -0.18
N HIS A 465 -9.09 -22.58 0.61
CA HIS A 465 -8.63 -23.97 0.63
C HIS A 465 -9.74 -24.92 1.11
N LYS A 466 -9.88 -26.07 0.43
CA LYS A 466 -10.97 -27.03 0.67
C LYS A 466 -11.03 -27.49 2.13
N GLU A 467 -9.89 -27.75 2.75
CA GLU A 467 -9.83 -28.22 4.15
C GLU A 467 -10.35 -27.18 5.15
N SER A 468 -10.09 -25.88 4.91
CA SER A 468 -10.55 -24.79 5.78
C SER A 468 -12.00 -24.37 5.51
N SER A 469 -12.57 -24.78 4.37
CA SER A 469 -13.87 -24.28 3.88
C SER A 469 -15.02 -24.53 4.86
N LEU A 470 -15.07 -25.71 5.48
CA LEU A 470 -16.13 -26.07 6.43
C LEU A 470 -16.07 -25.20 7.69
N TYR A 471 -14.86 -25.01 8.22
CA TYR A 471 -14.66 -24.24 9.45
C TYR A 471 -14.93 -22.75 9.20
N ARG A 472 -14.29 -22.18 8.18
CA ARG A 472 -14.47 -20.75 7.81
C ARG A 472 -15.90 -20.45 7.37
N GLY A 473 -16.54 -21.35 6.59
CA GLY A 473 -17.94 -21.19 6.19
C GLY A 473 -18.88 -21.14 7.41
N ARG A 474 -18.63 -21.96 8.43
CA ARG A 474 -19.40 -21.93 9.69
C ARG A 474 -19.17 -20.64 10.46
N GLU A 475 -17.93 -20.20 10.56
CA GLU A 475 -17.56 -18.94 11.25
C GLU A 475 -18.24 -17.73 10.60
N ILE A 476 -18.20 -17.61 9.26
CA ILE A 476 -18.85 -16.54 8.52
C ILE A 476 -20.36 -16.53 8.79
N VAL A 477 -21.03 -17.68 8.63
CA VAL A 477 -22.47 -17.80 8.86
C VAL A 477 -22.85 -17.43 10.30
N GLU A 478 -22.04 -17.79 11.30
CA GLU A 478 -22.27 -17.44 12.71
C GLU A 478 -22.02 -15.93 12.97
N LYS A 479 -21.01 -15.32 12.38
CA LYS A 479 -20.78 -13.87 12.44
C LYS A 479 -21.95 -13.12 11.82
N MET A 480 -22.37 -13.50 10.62
CA MET A 480 -23.52 -12.90 9.93
C MET A 480 -24.80 -13.01 10.76
N ARG A 481 -25.05 -14.15 11.41
CA ARG A 481 -26.20 -14.32 12.32
C ARG A 481 -26.22 -13.31 13.46
N LYS A 482 -25.06 -12.92 13.97
CA LYS A 482 -24.97 -11.93 15.05
C LYS A 482 -25.20 -10.51 14.58
N LEU A 483 -24.80 -10.21 13.35
CA LEU A 483 -24.82 -8.87 12.77
C LEU A 483 -26.16 -8.53 12.10
N ILE A 484 -26.79 -9.52 11.45
CA ILE A 484 -28.08 -9.31 10.82
C ILE A 484 -29.16 -9.07 11.90
N PRO A 485 -29.80 -7.91 11.91
CA PRO A 485 -30.87 -7.62 12.88
C PRO A 485 -32.07 -8.54 12.63
N ARG A 486 -32.77 -8.90 13.71
CA ARG A 486 -33.98 -9.71 13.60
C ARG A 486 -35.04 -8.97 12.80
N GLN A 487 -35.61 -9.67 11.83
CA GLN A 487 -36.70 -9.21 10.97
C GLN A 487 -38.05 -9.80 11.43
N MET A 488 -39.14 -9.45 10.75
CA MET A 488 -40.47 -10.02 11.03
C MET A 488 -40.64 -11.47 10.55
N PHE A 489 -39.62 -12.03 9.90
CA PHE A 489 -39.53 -13.39 9.36
C PHE A 489 -38.15 -13.97 9.66
N ASP A 490 -38.03 -15.31 9.58
CA ASP A 490 -36.77 -16.00 9.77
C ASP A 490 -35.84 -15.77 8.57
N VAL A 491 -34.57 -15.42 8.82
CA VAL A 491 -33.53 -15.25 7.81
C VAL A 491 -32.62 -16.46 7.84
N ALA A 492 -32.65 -17.27 6.80
CA ALA A 492 -31.76 -18.41 6.63
C ALA A 492 -30.45 -17.96 5.98
N ILE A 493 -29.32 -18.16 6.66
CA ILE A 493 -27.97 -17.88 6.16
C ILE A 493 -27.28 -19.23 5.93
N GLN A 494 -26.73 -19.44 4.73
CA GLN A 494 -26.10 -20.69 4.35
C GLN A 494 -24.76 -20.41 3.65
N ALA A 495 -23.77 -21.27 3.92
CA ALA A 495 -22.56 -21.33 3.13
C ALA A 495 -22.61 -22.61 2.28
N ALA A 496 -22.29 -22.51 0.99
CA ALA A 496 -22.38 -23.62 0.07
C ALA A 496 -21.16 -23.72 -0.86
N ILE A 497 -20.80 -24.94 -1.24
CA ILE A 497 -19.82 -25.23 -2.30
C ILE A 497 -20.60 -25.85 -3.45
N GLY A 498 -20.78 -25.10 -4.55
CA GLY A 498 -21.68 -25.49 -5.62
C GLY A 498 -23.12 -25.69 -5.10
N SER A 499 -23.66 -26.90 -5.19
CA SER A 499 -24.99 -27.23 -4.68
C SER A 499 -25.00 -27.74 -3.23
N GLN A 500 -23.83 -28.02 -2.65
CA GLN A 500 -23.72 -28.61 -1.32
C GLN A 500 -23.66 -27.55 -0.24
N ILE A 501 -24.63 -27.52 0.68
CA ILE A 501 -24.62 -26.66 1.85
C ILE A 501 -23.64 -27.23 2.89
N ILE A 502 -22.61 -26.43 3.27
CA ILE A 502 -21.58 -26.81 4.24
C ILE A 502 -21.83 -26.25 5.65
N ALA A 503 -22.54 -25.11 5.73
CA ALA A 503 -22.94 -24.51 7.00
C ALA A 503 -24.28 -23.80 6.87
N ARG A 504 -25.06 -23.76 7.96
CA ARG A 504 -26.36 -23.08 8.00
C ARG A 504 -26.60 -22.50 9.39
N SER A 505 -27.15 -21.29 9.43
CA SER A 505 -27.69 -20.67 10.63
C SER A 505 -28.95 -19.89 10.30
N THR A 506 -29.72 -19.50 11.31
CA THR A 506 -30.98 -18.78 11.09
C THR A 506 -31.10 -17.65 12.11
N VAL A 507 -31.34 -16.43 11.63
CA VAL A 507 -31.77 -15.30 12.46
C VAL A 507 -33.27 -15.44 12.67
N LYS A 508 -33.66 -15.69 13.91
CA LYS A 508 -35.08 -15.88 14.27
C LYS A 508 -35.88 -14.60 14.18
N ALA A 509 -37.12 -14.70 13.68
CA ALA A 509 -38.04 -13.58 13.62
C ALA A 509 -38.27 -12.91 15.01
N LEU A 510 -38.59 -11.61 14.99
CA LEU A 510 -38.95 -10.84 16.20
C LEU A 510 -40.22 -11.35 16.87
N ARG A 511 -41.17 -11.87 16.10
CA ARG A 511 -42.43 -12.45 16.56
C ARG A 511 -42.69 -13.77 15.83
N LYS A 512 -43.52 -14.64 16.44
CA LYS A 512 -44.06 -15.82 15.75
C LYS A 512 -44.66 -15.40 14.41
N ASN A 513 -44.24 -16.06 13.33
CA ASN A 513 -44.53 -15.74 11.94
C ASN A 513 -46.03 -15.41 11.71
N VAL A 514 -46.34 -14.14 11.68
CA VAL A 514 -47.72 -13.66 11.42
C VAL A 514 -48.05 -13.79 9.93
N THR A 515 -47.03 -13.78 9.05
CA THR A 515 -47.19 -13.91 7.60
C THR A 515 -47.54 -15.34 7.16
N ALA A 516 -47.26 -16.36 7.97
CA ALA A 516 -47.70 -17.72 7.71
C ALA A 516 -49.24 -17.91 7.81
N LYS A 517 -49.95 -16.92 8.37
CA LYS A 517 -51.40 -16.91 8.50
C LYS A 517 -52.12 -15.89 7.61
N CYS A 518 -51.41 -15.01 6.94
CA CYS A 518 -51.94 -14.03 6.02
C CYS A 518 -51.49 -14.37 4.61
N TYR A 519 -52.45 -14.77 3.81
CA TYR A 519 -52.46 -14.89 2.34
C TYR A 519 -51.11 -14.64 1.65
N GLY A 520 -50.49 -15.69 1.11
CA GLY A 520 -49.41 -15.70 0.12
C GLY A 520 -48.48 -14.50 0.19
N GLY A 521 -47.74 -14.38 1.28
CA GLY A 521 -46.90 -13.23 1.49
C GLY A 521 -45.80 -13.13 0.45
N ASP A 522 -46.00 -12.27 -0.51
CA ASP A 522 -45.01 -11.83 -1.45
C ASP A 522 -43.96 -11.01 -0.66
N VAL A 523 -42.97 -11.70 -0.13
CA VAL A 523 -41.76 -11.07 0.39
C VAL A 523 -40.88 -10.83 -0.83
N THR A 524 -41.03 -9.66 -1.45
CA THR A 524 -40.22 -9.29 -2.61
C THR A 524 -38.74 -9.29 -2.21
N PRO A 525 -37.90 -10.11 -2.84
CA PRO A 525 -36.49 -10.31 -2.47
C PRO A 525 -35.66 -9.03 -2.48
N VAL A 526 -36.06 -8.03 -3.26
CA VAL A 526 -35.31 -6.80 -3.54
C VAL A 526 -35.17 -5.87 -2.34
N SER A 527 -36.22 -5.68 -1.53
CA SER A 527 -36.14 -4.83 -0.31
C SER A 527 -35.34 -5.49 0.81
N TYR A 528 -35.10 -6.78 0.68
CA TYR A 528 -34.49 -7.67 1.65
C TYR A 528 -32.98 -7.68 1.56
N THR A 529 -32.46 -7.76 0.36
CA THR A 529 -31.01 -7.72 0.09
C THR A 529 -30.40 -6.38 0.46
N HIS A 530 -31.07 -5.25 0.23
CA HIS A 530 -30.56 -3.93 0.60
C HIS A 530 -30.42 -3.71 2.10
N LEU A 531 -31.42 -4.15 2.90
CA LEU A 531 -31.37 -3.99 4.37
C LEU A 531 -30.32 -4.91 5.05
N THR A 532 -30.09 -6.09 4.50
CA THR A 532 -29.11 -7.05 5.06
C THR A 532 -27.68 -6.71 4.66
N LEU A 533 -27.43 -6.17 3.47
CA LEU A 533 -26.09 -5.84 3.00
C LEU A 533 -25.49 -4.63 3.74
N GLN A 534 -26.26 -3.60 4.05
CA GLN A 534 -25.78 -2.49 4.88
C GLN A 534 -25.29 -2.92 6.26
N THR A 535 -25.80 -4.06 6.78
CA THR A 535 -25.42 -4.57 8.10
C THR A 535 -24.25 -5.57 8.03
N ILE A 536 -24.04 -6.21 6.89
CA ILE A 536 -22.99 -7.23 6.68
C ILE A 536 -21.62 -6.61 6.42
N LEU A 537 -21.58 -5.36 5.96
CA LEU A 537 -20.33 -4.65 5.61
C LEU A 537 -19.62 -3.96 6.78
N LEU A 538 -20.16 -4.11 7.99
CA LEU A 538 -19.55 -3.72 9.25
C LEU A 538 -18.78 -4.88 9.93
N VAL A 539 -18.44 -5.95 9.19
CA VAL A 539 -17.70 -7.12 9.70
C VAL A 539 -16.26 -7.04 9.22
#